data_1d5d015313ed141ca856685af9447003
#
_entry.id   1d5d015313ed141ca856685af9447003
#
_cell.length_a   1.000
_cell.length_b   1.000
_cell.length_c   1.000
_cell.angle_alpha   90.00
_cell.angle_beta   90.00
_cell.angle_gamma   90.00
#
_symmetry.space_group_name_H-M   'P 1'
#
loop_
_entity.id
_entity.type
_entity.pdbx_description
1 polymer ?
#
loop_
_entity_poly.entity_id
_entity_poly.type
_entity_poly.pdbx_seq_one_letter_code
_entity_poly.pdbx_strand_id
1 'polypeptide(L)'
;MSYPDLPNNIRKYQSEVVAIRGLNLSDNTQDGDLCETRNISCRRYPYFSTRRARSKLTPYANATAITAWEKLVVVQGTNLLYDGAVVGQVAEGAKQFAVVNTKLVIWPDKKYLDIKTLTVQ
;
A
#
# COMPACT_ATOMS: atom_id res chain seq x y z
N MET A 1 -46.31 -25.26 42.54
CA MET A 1 -44.84 -25.10 42.64
C MET A 1 -44.50 -23.72 42.12
N SER A 2 -44.05 -22.84 43.00
CA SER A 2 -43.56 -21.51 42.58
C SER A 2 -42.08 -21.65 42.22
N TYR A 3 -41.72 -21.20 41.01
CA TYR A 3 -40.31 -21.14 40.64
C TYR A 3 -39.65 -19.98 41.41
N PRO A 4 -38.41 -20.18 41.90
CA PRO A 4 -37.69 -19.10 42.57
C PRO A 4 -37.48 -17.94 41.59
N ASP A 5 -37.83 -16.73 42.04
CA ASP A 5 -37.49 -15.50 41.31
C ASP A 5 -35.98 -15.40 41.12
N LEU A 6 -35.52 -15.56 39.91
CA LEU A 6 -34.14 -15.28 39.54
C LEU A 6 -33.92 -13.76 39.61
N PRO A 7 -32.93 -13.30 40.39
CA PRO A 7 -32.65 -11.88 40.46
C PRO A 7 -32.26 -11.39 39.05
N ASN A 8 -33.11 -10.55 38.45
CA ASN A 8 -32.91 -9.98 37.14
C ASN A 8 -31.86 -8.87 37.22
N ASN A 9 -30.65 -9.24 37.63
CA ASN A 9 -29.52 -8.33 37.80
C ASN A 9 -28.67 -8.31 36.54
N ILE A 10 -29.32 -8.13 35.38
CA ILE A 10 -28.62 -7.86 34.14
C ILE A 10 -28.05 -6.45 34.23
N ARG A 11 -26.80 -6.33 34.69
CA ARG A 11 -26.07 -5.06 34.55
C ARG A 11 -25.83 -4.82 33.04
N LYS A 12 -26.57 -3.88 32.48
CA LYS A 12 -26.26 -3.40 31.16
C LYS A 12 -24.96 -2.61 31.24
N TYR A 13 -23.89 -3.19 30.77
CA TYR A 13 -22.65 -2.42 30.50
C TYR A 13 -22.86 -1.68 29.20
N GLN A 14 -22.98 -0.37 29.28
CA GLN A 14 -22.96 0.50 28.12
C GLN A 14 -21.62 1.21 28.13
N SER A 15 -20.79 0.92 27.15
CA SER A 15 -19.54 1.64 26.91
C SER A 15 -19.75 2.54 25.70
N GLU A 16 -19.41 3.81 25.85
CA GLU A 16 -19.43 4.77 24.76
C GLU A 16 -18.02 4.92 24.20
N VAL A 17 -17.84 4.56 22.94
CA VAL A 17 -16.57 4.75 22.22
C VAL A 17 -16.61 6.13 21.57
N VAL A 18 -15.98 7.11 22.19
CA VAL A 18 -15.98 8.52 21.74
C VAL A 18 -15.06 8.73 20.53
N ALA A 19 -14.04 7.93 20.36
CA ALA A 19 -13.08 8.08 19.26
C ALA A 19 -12.49 6.74 18.84
N ILE A 20 -12.33 6.55 17.54
CA ILE A 20 -11.64 5.39 16.99
C ILE A 20 -10.16 5.75 16.85
N ARG A 21 -9.29 5.07 17.57
CA ARG A 21 -7.85 5.38 17.67
C ARG A 21 -7.03 4.83 16.51
N GLY A 22 -7.48 3.76 15.88
CA GLY A 22 -6.78 3.12 14.78
C GLY A 22 -6.50 1.65 15.03
N LEU A 23 -5.66 1.05 14.19
CA LEU A 23 -5.26 -0.35 14.30
C LEU A 23 -4.20 -0.53 15.38
N ASN A 24 -4.51 -1.33 16.38
CA ASN A 24 -3.59 -1.73 17.42
C ASN A 24 -3.46 -3.26 17.43
N LEU A 25 -2.28 -3.75 17.12
CA LEU A 25 -1.95 -5.19 17.07
C LEU A 25 -1.22 -5.66 18.33
N SER A 26 -1.12 -4.85 19.36
CA SER A 26 -0.53 -5.25 20.62
C SER A 26 -1.53 -6.00 21.50
N ASP A 27 -1.02 -6.74 22.48
CA ASP A 27 -1.86 -7.46 23.46
C ASP A 27 -2.59 -6.51 24.42
N ASN A 28 -2.20 -5.24 24.45
CA ASN A 28 -2.82 -4.22 25.30
C ASN A 28 -3.68 -3.29 24.44
N THR A 29 -4.93 -3.66 24.23
CA THR A 29 -5.92 -2.87 23.48
C THR A 29 -6.75 -2.04 24.45
N GLN A 30 -7.08 -0.81 24.04
CA GLN A 30 -7.93 0.12 24.75
C GLN A 30 -9.26 0.30 24.01
N ASP A 31 -10.27 0.86 24.71
CA ASP A 31 -11.53 1.20 24.08
C ASP A 31 -11.32 2.16 22.91
N GLY A 32 -11.85 1.78 21.73
CA GLY A 32 -11.66 2.52 20.47
C GLY A 32 -10.51 2.02 19.59
N ASP A 33 -9.70 1.07 20.07
CA ASP A 33 -8.71 0.41 19.22
C ASP A 33 -9.36 -0.65 18.33
N LEU A 34 -8.87 -0.76 17.11
CA LEU A 34 -9.30 -1.76 16.13
C LEU A 34 -8.24 -2.88 16.06
N CYS A 35 -8.66 -4.11 16.33
CA CYS A 35 -7.76 -5.28 16.27
C CYS A 35 -7.56 -5.77 14.82
N GLU A 36 -8.56 -5.59 13.96
CA GLU A 36 -8.50 -5.92 12.54
C GLU A 36 -9.26 -4.88 11.73
N THR A 37 -8.70 -4.48 10.59
CA THR A 37 -9.38 -3.55 9.68
C THR A 37 -9.21 -3.99 8.23
N ARG A 38 -10.31 -3.91 7.47
CA ARG A 38 -10.29 -4.12 6.02
C ARG A 38 -10.98 -2.94 5.33
N ASN A 39 -10.30 -2.31 4.38
CA ASN A 39 -10.83 -1.21 3.58
C ASN A 39 -11.28 0.03 4.39
N ILE A 40 -10.75 0.20 5.59
CA ILE A 40 -11.00 1.35 6.46
C ILE A 40 -9.76 2.24 6.51
N SER A 41 -9.97 3.54 6.59
CA SER A 41 -8.93 4.55 6.73
C SER A 41 -9.22 5.46 7.92
N CYS A 42 -8.29 5.58 8.85
CA CYS A 42 -8.36 6.45 10.02
C CYS A 42 -7.72 7.83 9.77
N ARG A 43 -7.49 8.25 8.52
CA ARG A 43 -6.85 9.53 8.19
C ARG A 43 -7.63 10.76 8.65
N ARG A 44 -8.92 10.62 8.94
CA ARG A 44 -9.79 11.70 9.41
C ARG A 44 -10.17 11.51 10.87
N TYR A 45 -9.16 11.26 11.71
CA TYR A 45 -9.40 11.16 13.14
C TYR A 45 -10.28 12.32 13.66
N PRO A 46 -11.29 12.07 14.52
CA PRO A 46 -11.66 10.82 15.20
C PRO A 46 -12.58 9.89 14.36
N TYR A 47 -12.85 10.21 13.14
CA TYR A 47 -13.74 9.43 12.29
C TYR A 47 -12.95 8.44 11.42
N PHE A 48 -13.61 7.38 11.05
CA PHE A 48 -13.09 6.47 10.02
C PHE A 48 -13.94 6.59 8.74
N SER A 49 -13.32 6.29 7.63
CA SER A 49 -13.97 6.28 6.32
C SER A 49 -13.60 5.03 5.55
N THR A 50 -14.39 4.66 4.57
CA THR A 50 -14.00 3.61 3.64
C THR A 50 -12.78 4.04 2.84
N ARG A 51 -11.90 3.09 2.53
CA ARG A 51 -10.79 3.32 1.62
C ARG A 51 -11.35 3.66 0.23
N ARG A 52 -10.77 4.67 -0.41
CA ARG A 52 -11.12 4.99 -1.79
C ARG A 52 -10.83 3.80 -2.71
N ALA A 53 -11.71 3.59 -3.69
CA ALA A 53 -11.49 2.59 -4.72
C ALA A 53 -10.14 2.84 -5.43
N ARG A 54 -9.48 1.75 -5.81
CA ARG A 54 -8.29 1.84 -6.67
C ARG A 54 -8.78 2.06 -8.10
N SER A 55 -8.25 3.08 -8.76
CA SER A 55 -8.46 3.29 -10.19
C SER A 55 -7.24 2.81 -10.97
N LYS A 56 -7.47 2.39 -12.20
CA LYS A 56 -6.40 2.07 -13.14
C LYS A 56 -5.81 3.39 -13.66
N LEU A 57 -4.52 3.61 -13.42
CA LEU A 57 -3.83 4.82 -13.87
C LEU A 57 -3.53 4.73 -15.38
N THR A 58 -2.86 3.68 -15.80
CA THR A 58 -2.47 3.45 -17.20
C THR A 58 -2.45 1.94 -17.48
N PRO A 59 -2.93 1.48 -18.63
CA PRO A 59 -2.83 0.08 -19.02
C PRO A 59 -1.44 -0.22 -19.58
N TYR A 60 -0.58 -0.84 -18.80
CA TYR A 60 0.67 -1.41 -19.29
C TYR A 60 0.45 -2.89 -19.58
N ALA A 61 0.53 -3.29 -20.85
CA ALA A 61 0.49 -4.70 -21.23
C ALA A 61 1.87 -5.32 -20.92
N ASN A 62 1.87 -6.55 -20.37
CA ASN A 62 3.09 -7.30 -20.07
C ASN A 62 4.13 -6.53 -19.25
N ALA A 63 3.69 -5.74 -18.28
CA ALA A 63 4.60 -5.09 -17.35
C ALA A 63 5.23 -6.14 -16.42
N THR A 64 6.55 -6.27 -16.46
CA THR A 64 7.29 -7.26 -15.67
C THR A 64 7.90 -6.67 -14.40
N ALA A 65 8.17 -5.35 -14.41
CA ALA A 65 8.68 -4.66 -13.24
C ALA A 65 8.22 -3.20 -13.21
N ILE A 66 8.09 -2.67 -12.01
CA ILE A 66 7.68 -1.28 -11.77
C ILE A 66 8.45 -0.72 -10.58
N THR A 67 8.91 0.50 -10.71
CA THR A 67 9.50 1.27 -9.62
C THR A 67 9.16 2.74 -9.76
N ALA A 68 9.35 3.51 -8.71
CA ALA A 68 9.20 4.96 -8.73
C ALA A 68 10.52 5.60 -8.31
N TRP A 69 11.06 6.44 -9.16
CA TRP A 69 12.23 7.26 -8.87
C TRP A 69 12.08 8.61 -9.56
N GLU A 70 11.71 9.64 -8.76
CA GLU A 70 11.15 10.91 -9.19
C GLU A 70 9.87 10.74 -10.01
N LYS A 71 9.91 9.93 -11.06
CA LYS A 71 8.78 9.55 -11.88
C LYS A 71 8.62 8.03 -11.97
N LEU A 72 7.56 7.58 -12.62
CA LEU A 72 7.25 6.18 -12.77
C LEU A 72 8.17 5.51 -13.79
N VAL A 73 8.84 4.45 -13.39
CA VAL A 73 9.65 3.59 -14.25
C VAL A 73 8.96 2.24 -14.40
N VAL A 74 8.72 1.83 -15.63
CA VAL A 74 8.03 0.56 -15.94
C VAL A 74 8.85 -0.21 -16.97
N VAL A 75 9.01 -1.52 -16.77
CA VAL A 75 9.53 -2.41 -17.79
C VAL A 75 8.36 -3.12 -18.45
N GLN A 76 8.21 -2.91 -19.74
CA GLN A 76 7.17 -3.52 -20.56
C GLN A 76 7.82 -4.42 -21.62
N GLY A 77 7.83 -5.73 -21.38
CA GLY A 77 8.60 -6.66 -22.21
C GLY A 77 10.09 -6.32 -22.18
N THR A 78 10.64 -5.88 -23.29
CA THR A 78 12.03 -5.43 -23.42
C THR A 78 12.20 -3.91 -23.33
N ASN A 79 11.12 -3.14 -23.29
CA ASN A 79 11.19 -1.68 -23.27
C ASN A 79 11.21 -1.16 -21.82
N LEU A 80 12.14 -0.25 -21.55
CA LEU A 80 12.17 0.54 -20.32
C LEU A 80 11.47 1.86 -20.57
N LEU A 81 10.40 2.10 -19.82
CA LEU A 81 9.62 3.33 -19.90
C LEU A 81 9.92 4.20 -18.68
N TYR A 82 10.10 5.49 -18.89
CA TYR A 82 10.19 6.52 -17.87
C TYR A 82 9.13 7.57 -18.12
N ASP A 83 8.23 7.78 -17.18
CA ASP A 83 7.07 8.68 -17.31
C ASP A 83 6.20 8.38 -18.57
N GLY A 84 6.11 7.11 -18.96
CA GLY A 84 5.38 6.66 -20.15
C GLY A 84 6.15 6.74 -21.48
N ALA A 85 7.33 7.36 -21.51
CA ALA A 85 8.20 7.40 -22.69
C ALA A 85 9.23 6.27 -22.68
N VAL A 86 9.49 5.66 -23.82
CA VAL A 86 10.54 4.63 -23.96
C VAL A 86 11.91 5.31 -23.94
N VAL A 87 12.72 4.96 -22.95
CA VAL A 87 14.07 5.53 -22.76
C VAL A 87 15.19 4.55 -23.10
N GLY A 88 14.90 3.28 -23.24
CA GLY A 88 15.88 2.27 -23.58
C GLY A 88 15.32 0.87 -23.61
N GLN A 89 16.22 -0.10 -23.79
CA GLN A 89 15.88 -1.51 -23.83
C GLN A 89 16.64 -2.30 -22.78
N VAL A 90 15.96 -3.29 -22.20
CA VAL A 90 16.47 -4.23 -21.20
C VAL A 90 16.16 -5.65 -21.67
N ALA A 91 16.78 -6.66 -21.07
CA ALA A 91 16.44 -8.04 -21.37
C ALA A 91 15.02 -8.35 -20.89
N GLU A 92 14.42 -9.41 -21.37
CA GLU A 92 13.13 -9.89 -20.88
C GLU A 92 13.27 -10.55 -19.50
N GLY A 93 12.21 -10.45 -18.67
CA GLY A 93 12.12 -11.11 -17.37
C GLY A 93 12.00 -10.15 -16.20
N ALA A 94 11.96 -10.73 -15.01
CA ALA A 94 11.84 -9.97 -13.76
C ALA A 94 13.06 -9.09 -13.53
N LYS A 95 12.83 -7.86 -13.06
CA LYS A 95 13.86 -6.87 -12.79
C LYS A 95 13.85 -6.43 -11.33
N GLN A 96 15.04 -6.10 -10.85
CA GLN A 96 15.25 -5.42 -9.59
C GLN A 96 15.92 -4.09 -9.85
N PHE A 97 15.57 -3.09 -9.06
CA PHE A 97 16.06 -1.73 -9.22
C PHE A 97 16.78 -1.28 -7.96
N ALA A 98 17.87 -0.58 -8.13
CA ALA A 98 18.60 0.08 -7.05
C ALA A 98 19.00 1.49 -7.49
N VAL A 99 18.78 2.47 -6.61
CA VAL A 99 19.17 3.85 -6.87
C VAL A 99 20.55 4.10 -6.32
N VAL A 100 21.46 4.56 -7.15
CA VAL A 100 22.82 4.96 -6.78
C VAL A 100 23.09 6.36 -7.32
N ASN A 101 23.09 7.37 -6.46
CA ASN A 101 23.18 8.77 -6.83
C ASN A 101 22.09 9.17 -7.86
N THR A 102 22.49 9.56 -9.06
CA THR A 102 21.63 9.95 -10.19
C THR A 102 21.35 8.81 -11.16
N LYS A 103 21.69 7.57 -10.78
CA LYS A 103 21.58 6.41 -11.66
C LYS A 103 20.64 5.37 -11.06
N LEU A 104 19.71 4.88 -11.85
CA LEU A 104 18.87 3.74 -11.54
C LEU A 104 19.50 2.48 -12.14
N VAL A 105 20.07 1.64 -11.31
CA VAL A 105 20.68 0.38 -11.73
C VAL A 105 19.60 -0.68 -11.89
N ILE A 106 19.72 -1.48 -12.96
CA ILE A 106 18.73 -2.49 -13.37
C ILE A 106 19.40 -3.86 -13.37
N TRP A 107 18.94 -4.74 -12.49
CA TRP A 107 19.40 -6.12 -12.39
C TRP A 107 18.39 -7.09 -13.00
N PRO A 108 18.82 -8.21 -13.61
CA PRO A 108 20.19 -8.72 -13.73
C PRO A 108 20.98 -8.15 -14.93
N ASP A 109 20.43 -7.23 -15.69
CA ASP A 109 20.98 -6.75 -16.96
C ASP A 109 22.29 -5.97 -16.81
N LYS A 110 22.64 -5.57 -15.57
CA LYS A 110 23.81 -4.74 -15.26
C LYS A 110 23.83 -3.42 -16.05
N LYS A 111 22.64 -2.90 -16.36
CA LYS A 111 22.42 -1.61 -17.01
C LYS A 111 22.03 -0.56 -15.99
N TYR A 112 22.17 0.71 -16.35
CA TYR A 112 21.63 1.80 -15.53
C TYR A 112 20.98 2.84 -16.42
N LEU A 113 19.95 3.47 -15.88
CA LEU A 113 19.30 4.65 -16.44
C LEU A 113 19.85 5.88 -15.71
N ASP A 114 20.44 6.81 -16.45
CA ASP A 114 20.82 8.12 -15.90
C ASP A 114 19.64 9.09 -16.03
N ILE A 115 19.17 9.64 -14.91
CA ILE A 115 18.03 10.59 -14.91
C ILE A 115 18.33 11.87 -15.65
N LYS A 116 19.58 12.34 -15.61
CA LYS A 116 19.93 13.62 -16.23
C LYS A 116 19.92 13.56 -17.74
N THR A 117 20.38 12.45 -18.28
CA THR A 117 20.49 12.25 -19.74
C THR A 117 19.35 11.43 -20.31
N LEU A 118 18.56 10.74 -19.47
CA LEU A 118 17.52 9.78 -19.83
C LEU A 118 18.01 8.71 -20.81
N THR A 119 19.25 8.27 -20.63
CA THR A 119 19.88 7.24 -21.46
C THR A 119 20.16 5.99 -20.64
N VAL A 120 19.95 4.83 -21.26
CA VAL A 120 20.29 3.52 -20.69
C VAL A 120 21.65 3.08 -21.20
N GLN A 121 22.54 2.78 -20.29
CA GLN A 121 23.89 2.30 -20.58
C GLN A 121 24.17 0.99 -19.84
#